data_6686917e6023de4ac4719d7959d66fbd
#
_entry.id   6686917e6023de4ac4719d7959d66fbd
#
_cell.length_a   1.000
_cell.length_b   1.000
_cell.length_c   1.000
_cell.angle_alpha   90.00
_cell.angle_beta   90.00
_cell.angle_gamma   90.00
#
_symmetry.space_group_name_H-M   'P 1'
#
loop_
_entity.id
_entity.type
_entity.pdbx_description
1 polymer ?
#
loop_
_entity_poly.entity_id
_entity_poly.type
_entity_poly.pdbx_seq_one_letter_code
_entity_poly.pdbx_strand_id
1 'polypeptide(L)'
;YFTNWPQRGEDFTIPQAILSLDMWILFLSITCGVGATLTAIDNMGQIGASLGYSTISISTCVSLISIWNFLGRVIAGFSSEYLLQKYRFPRTLMLTIVLALSCVGHIMIAFPGRGTLYVASVVIGLCFGAQWPLLFAVISELFGLKYYATLYNVGAIASPLGSYLLNVKVAGYLYDKEARRQASVLSPNLTLVTKDLVCNGSQCFRMTFLIMTMVSGVGSLVSSLLVIRTRKFYAQDIYAKFNMQTNKTQPHHFTPTTTNHA
;
A
#
# COMPACT_ATOMS: atom_id res chain seq x y z
N TYR A 1 -19.36 27.56 -2.87
CA TYR A 1 -18.72 26.28 -3.25
C TYR A 1 -18.52 25.30 -2.09
N PHE A 2 -18.60 25.73 -0.82
CA PHE A 2 -18.34 24.90 0.37
C PHE A 2 -19.58 24.56 1.21
N THR A 3 -20.77 24.95 0.79
CA THR A 3 -21.99 24.88 1.64
C THR A 3 -22.69 23.50 1.64
N ASN A 4 -22.47 22.64 0.64
CA ASN A 4 -23.05 21.30 0.62
C ASN A 4 -21.94 20.24 0.40
N TRP A 5 -21.56 19.54 1.46
CA TRP A 5 -20.66 18.40 1.36
C TRP A 5 -21.41 17.20 0.77
N PRO A 6 -20.90 16.58 -0.31
CA PRO A 6 -21.51 15.38 -0.88
C PRO A 6 -21.48 14.24 0.14
N GLN A 7 -22.47 13.34 0.03
CA GLN A 7 -22.44 12.11 0.81
C GLN A 7 -21.47 11.11 0.16
N ARG A 8 -20.96 10.18 0.98
CA ARG A 8 -20.08 9.11 0.46
C ARG A 8 -20.77 8.36 -0.68
N GLY A 9 -20.02 8.12 -1.77
CA GLY A 9 -20.54 7.53 -3.00
C GLY A 9 -21.12 8.52 -3.99
N GLU A 10 -21.19 9.80 -3.67
CA GLU A 10 -21.50 10.86 -4.63
C GLU A 10 -20.21 11.45 -5.22
N ASP A 11 -20.32 12.19 -6.32
CA ASP A 11 -19.18 12.83 -6.95
C ASP A 11 -18.67 14.04 -6.14
N PHE A 12 -17.52 13.88 -5.52
CA PHE A 12 -16.82 14.97 -4.84
C PHE A 12 -16.09 15.84 -5.86
N THR A 13 -16.04 17.16 -5.62
CA THR A 13 -15.09 18.02 -6.31
C THR A 13 -13.67 17.76 -5.77
N ILE A 14 -12.65 18.03 -6.59
CA ILE A 14 -11.24 17.81 -6.21
C ILE A 14 -10.89 18.47 -4.86
N PRO A 15 -11.20 19.77 -4.60
CA PRO A 15 -10.91 20.38 -3.31
C PRO A 15 -11.66 19.74 -2.14
N GLN A 16 -12.93 19.36 -2.34
CA GLN A 16 -13.72 18.71 -1.29
C GLN A 16 -13.14 17.34 -0.92
N ALA A 17 -12.74 16.53 -1.91
CA ALA A 17 -12.12 15.23 -1.66
C ALA A 17 -10.78 15.39 -0.91
N ILE A 18 -9.91 16.31 -1.35
CA ILE A 18 -8.60 16.56 -0.72
C ILE A 18 -8.76 17.07 0.72
N LEU A 19 -9.77 17.90 1.01
CA LEU A 19 -10.03 18.39 2.35
C LEU A 19 -10.77 17.39 3.24
N SER A 20 -11.26 16.27 2.69
CA SER A 20 -11.99 15.28 3.46
C SER A 20 -11.07 14.51 4.41
N LEU A 21 -11.55 14.27 5.63
CA LEU A 21 -10.83 13.48 6.62
C LEU A 21 -10.62 12.02 6.13
N ASP A 22 -11.56 11.48 5.35
CA ASP A 22 -11.47 10.11 4.85
C ASP A 22 -10.31 9.96 3.84
N MET A 23 -10.05 11.00 3.01
CA MET A 23 -8.89 11.02 2.11
C MET A 23 -7.57 11.06 2.88
N TRP A 24 -7.47 11.89 3.94
CA TRP A 24 -6.26 11.97 4.75
C TRP A 24 -5.96 10.69 5.54
N ILE A 25 -6.98 10.04 6.09
CA ILE A 25 -6.84 8.73 6.76
C ILE A 25 -6.34 7.70 5.75
N LEU A 26 -6.94 7.64 4.56
CA LEU A 26 -6.53 6.74 3.50
C LEU A 26 -5.09 7.02 3.04
N PHE A 27 -4.76 8.28 2.78
CA PHE A 27 -3.44 8.74 2.36
C PHE A 27 -2.36 8.35 3.38
N LEU A 28 -2.60 8.61 4.67
CA LEU A 28 -1.65 8.27 5.73
C LEU A 28 -1.47 6.75 5.86
N SER A 29 -2.56 5.99 5.79
CA SER A 29 -2.51 4.52 5.84
C SER A 29 -1.69 3.93 4.70
N ILE A 30 -1.87 4.44 3.48
CA ILE A 30 -1.13 4.02 2.29
C ILE A 30 0.34 4.47 2.37
N THR A 31 0.60 5.70 2.82
CA THR A 31 1.99 6.18 3.03
C THR A 31 2.77 5.24 3.96
N CYS A 32 2.16 4.84 5.08
CA CYS A 32 2.77 3.91 6.02
C CYS A 32 2.94 2.50 5.40
N GLY A 33 1.89 1.97 4.77
CA GLY A 33 1.90 0.59 4.27
C GLY A 33 2.77 0.41 3.03
N VAL A 34 2.53 1.21 1.98
CA VAL A 34 3.29 1.14 0.72
C VAL A 34 4.73 1.56 0.97
N GLY A 35 4.97 2.62 1.76
CA GLY A 35 6.33 3.08 2.07
C GLY A 35 7.16 2.01 2.77
N ALA A 36 6.60 1.31 3.77
CA ALA A 36 7.30 0.26 4.50
C ALA A 36 7.54 -0.99 3.63
N THR A 37 6.54 -1.44 2.87
CA THR A 37 6.69 -2.61 1.98
C THR A 37 7.65 -2.32 0.83
N LEU A 38 7.60 -1.11 0.23
CA LEU A 38 8.52 -0.70 -0.82
C LEU A 38 9.97 -0.61 -0.30
N THR A 39 10.17 -0.13 0.94
CA THR A 39 11.48 -0.15 1.59
C THR A 39 12.06 -1.57 1.66
N ALA A 40 11.25 -2.58 1.98
CA ALA A 40 11.68 -3.97 1.99
C ALA A 40 12.07 -4.47 0.59
N ILE A 41 11.27 -4.11 -0.42
CA ILE A 41 11.50 -4.50 -1.82
C ILE A 41 12.79 -3.89 -2.36
N ASP A 42 12.97 -2.59 -2.19
CA ASP A 42 14.13 -1.85 -2.71
C ASP A 42 15.45 -2.30 -2.07
N ASN A 43 15.40 -2.70 -0.78
CA ASN A 43 16.59 -3.14 -0.05
C ASN A 43 16.78 -4.66 -0.04
N MET A 44 15.95 -5.46 -0.74
CA MET A 44 16.00 -6.94 -0.68
C MET A 44 17.38 -7.48 -1.07
N GLY A 45 18.02 -6.88 -2.06
CA GLY A 45 19.39 -7.22 -2.46
C GLY A 45 20.41 -7.05 -1.34
N GLN A 46 20.38 -5.91 -0.67
CA GLN A 46 21.29 -5.58 0.45
C GLN A 46 20.99 -6.43 1.68
N ILE A 47 19.69 -6.68 1.96
CA ILE A 47 19.27 -7.57 3.06
C ILE A 47 19.82 -8.97 2.85
N GLY A 48 19.65 -9.54 1.65
CA GLY A 48 20.16 -10.85 1.31
C GLY A 48 21.69 -10.94 1.38
N ALA A 49 22.38 -9.93 0.85
CA ALA A 49 23.84 -9.85 0.89
C ALA A 49 24.37 -9.74 2.35
N SER A 50 23.75 -8.90 3.17
CA SER A 50 24.15 -8.76 4.59
C SER A 50 23.96 -10.04 5.40
N LEU A 51 22.99 -10.89 5.01
CA LEU A 51 22.71 -12.18 5.64
C LEU A 51 23.56 -13.33 5.06
N GLY A 52 24.43 -13.06 4.08
CA GLY A 52 25.29 -14.06 3.47
C GLY A 52 24.59 -14.99 2.47
N TYR A 53 23.45 -14.58 1.92
CA TYR A 53 22.78 -15.36 0.85
C TYR A 53 23.56 -15.27 -0.45
N SER A 54 23.57 -16.37 -1.21
CA SER A 54 24.16 -16.37 -2.55
C SER A 54 23.40 -15.45 -3.51
N THR A 55 24.06 -14.96 -4.56
CA THR A 55 23.43 -14.12 -5.58
C THR A 55 22.20 -14.80 -6.22
N ILE A 56 22.24 -16.12 -6.40
CA ILE A 56 21.11 -16.90 -6.93
C ILE A 56 19.92 -16.84 -5.95
N SER A 57 20.17 -17.02 -4.65
CA SER A 57 19.13 -16.94 -3.62
C SER A 57 18.51 -15.56 -3.54
N ILE A 58 19.31 -14.50 -3.64
CA ILE A 58 18.84 -13.11 -3.67
C ILE A 58 17.96 -12.87 -4.89
N SER A 59 18.40 -13.29 -6.07
CA SER A 59 17.61 -13.20 -7.31
C SER A 59 16.28 -13.95 -7.19
N THR A 60 16.28 -15.10 -6.52
CA THR A 60 15.05 -15.86 -6.25
C THR A 60 14.09 -15.08 -5.34
N CYS A 61 14.58 -14.44 -4.27
CA CYS A 61 13.76 -13.60 -3.40
C CYS A 61 13.12 -12.44 -4.17
N VAL A 62 13.89 -11.74 -5.02
CA VAL A 62 13.39 -10.64 -5.85
C VAL A 62 12.34 -11.13 -6.85
N SER A 63 12.57 -12.29 -7.47
CA SER A 63 11.59 -12.92 -8.38
C SER A 63 10.29 -13.31 -7.65
N LEU A 64 10.40 -13.86 -6.44
CA LEU A 64 9.24 -14.16 -5.60
C LEU A 64 8.44 -12.91 -5.28
N ILE A 65 9.09 -11.81 -4.89
CA ILE A 65 8.42 -10.52 -4.67
C ILE A 65 7.64 -10.11 -5.92
N SER A 66 8.23 -10.18 -7.09
CA SER A 66 7.61 -9.75 -8.36
C SER A 66 6.39 -10.60 -8.71
N ILE A 67 6.49 -11.92 -8.58
CA ILE A 67 5.38 -12.85 -8.83
C ILE A 67 4.24 -12.59 -7.84
N TRP A 68 4.53 -12.50 -6.56
CA TRP A 68 3.51 -12.29 -5.53
C TRP A 68 2.95 -10.88 -5.51
N ASN A 69 3.69 -9.88 -5.99
CA ASN A 69 3.15 -8.54 -6.24
C ASN A 69 2.06 -8.58 -7.32
N PHE A 70 2.31 -9.27 -8.43
CA PHE A 70 1.29 -9.47 -9.45
C PHE A 70 0.08 -10.24 -8.90
N LEU A 71 0.32 -11.39 -8.26
CA LEU A 71 -0.74 -12.20 -7.66
C LEU A 71 -1.52 -11.43 -6.59
N GLY A 72 -0.85 -10.62 -5.78
CA GLY A 72 -1.48 -9.77 -4.79
C GLY A 72 -2.50 -8.79 -5.38
N ARG A 73 -2.18 -8.18 -6.53
CA ARG A 73 -3.11 -7.32 -7.26
C ARG A 73 -4.34 -8.09 -7.73
N VAL A 74 -4.13 -9.26 -8.33
CA VAL A 74 -5.21 -10.11 -8.84
C VAL A 74 -6.10 -10.60 -7.69
N ILE A 75 -5.49 -11.21 -6.68
CA ILE A 75 -6.22 -11.77 -5.53
C ILE A 75 -7.01 -10.67 -4.80
N ALA A 76 -6.38 -9.53 -4.48
CA ALA A 76 -7.05 -8.46 -3.77
C ALA A 76 -8.17 -7.81 -4.61
N GLY A 77 -7.97 -7.63 -5.91
CA GLY A 77 -9.01 -7.14 -6.81
C GLY A 77 -10.24 -8.03 -6.81
N PHE A 78 -10.09 -9.30 -7.16
CA PHE A 78 -11.21 -10.25 -7.24
C PHE A 78 -11.83 -10.55 -5.88
N SER A 79 -11.01 -10.81 -4.84
CA SER A 79 -11.53 -11.16 -3.53
C SER A 79 -12.28 -10.00 -2.89
N SER A 80 -11.80 -8.75 -3.05
CA SER A 80 -12.50 -7.58 -2.51
C SER A 80 -13.85 -7.37 -3.16
N GLU A 81 -13.96 -7.62 -4.47
CA GLU A 81 -15.22 -7.53 -5.21
C GLU A 81 -16.20 -8.63 -4.75
N TYR A 82 -15.75 -9.89 -4.74
CA TYR A 82 -16.56 -11.01 -4.30
C TYR A 82 -17.05 -10.86 -2.85
N LEU A 83 -16.18 -10.45 -1.94
CA LEU A 83 -16.52 -10.28 -0.52
C LEU A 83 -17.49 -9.10 -0.32
N LEU A 84 -17.34 -8.03 -1.10
CA LEU A 84 -18.25 -6.89 -1.04
C LEU A 84 -19.64 -7.28 -1.53
N GLN A 85 -19.75 -7.97 -2.68
CA GLN A 85 -21.03 -8.38 -3.26
C GLN A 85 -21.78 -9.39 -2.38
N LYS A 86 -21.08 -10.40 -1.87
CA LYS A 86 -21.71 -11.51 -1.14
C LYS A 86 -21.93 -11.23 0.35
N TYR A 87 -20.95 -10.60 0.98
CA TYR A 87 -20.93 -10.42 2.44
C TYR A 87 -21.00 -8.96 2.88
N ARG A 88 -21.07 -8.01 1.94
CA ARG A 88 -20.99 -6.57 2.22
C ARG A 88 -19.75 -6.19 3.05
N PHE A 89 -18.66 -6.92 2.79
CA PHE A 89 -17.41 -6.76 3.51
C PHE A 89 -16.70 -5.48 3.04
N PRO A 90 -16.40 -4.53 3.96
CA PRO A 90 -15.79 -3.26 3.59
C PRO A 90 -14.41 -3.43 2.97
N ARG A 91 -14.15 -2.82 1.81
CA ARG A 91 -12.80 -2.82 1.20
C ARG A 91 -11.76 -2.15 2.10
N THR A 92 -12.16 -1.17 2.89
CA THR A 92 -11.31 -0.54 3.90
C THR A 92 -10.83 -1.53 4.97
N LEU A 93 -11.67 -2.51 5.35
CA LEU A 93 -11.28 -3.57 6.28
C LEU A 93 -10.27 -4.52 5.63
N MET A 94 -10.44 -4.84 4.36
CA MET A 94 -9.47 -5.66 3.63
C MET A 94 -8.11 -4.95 3.53
N LEU A 95 -8.09 -3.64 3.28
CA LEU A 95 -6.86 -2.85 3.32
C LEU A 95 -6.19 -2.92 4.71
N THR A 96 -6.98 -2.79 5.78
CA THR A 96 -6.48 -2.92 7.16
C THR A 96 -5.83 -4.27 7.44
N ILE A 97 -6.45 -5.37 6.96
CA ILE A 97 -5.92 -6.73 7.09
C ILE A 97 -4.60 -6.87 6.33
N VAL A 98 -4.52 -6.33 5.11
CA VAL A 98 -3.29 -6.36 4.30
C VAL A 98 -2.16 -5.58 4.99
N LEU A 99 -2.45 -4.42 5.58
CA LEU A 99 -1.47 -3.65 6.37
C LEU A 99 -1.01 -4.41 7.61
N ALA A 100 -1.91 -5.07 8.33
CA ALA A 100 -1.57 -5.91 9.48
C ALA A 100 -0.71 -7.12 9.06
N LEU A 101 -1.03 -7.75 7.92
CA LEU A 101 -0.26 -8.87 7.37
C LEU A 101 1.16 -8.44 6.97
N SER A 102 1.34 -7.22 6.45
CA SER A 102 2.67 -6.71 6.11
C SER A 102 3.58 -6.60 7.33
N CYS A 103 3.04 -6.36 8.55
CA CYS A 103 3.83 -6.36 9.78
C CYS A 103 4.51 -7.71 10.03
N VAL A 104 3.83 -8.82 9.68
CA VAL A 104 4.42 -10.17 9.80
C VAL A 104 5.63 -10.29 8.88
N GLY A 105 5.52 -9.85 7.63
CA GLY A 105 6.64 -9.82 6.69
C GLY A 105 7.84 -9.01 7.19
N HIS A 106 7.59 -7.83 7.75
CA HIS A 106 8.65 -6.98 8.32
C HIS A 106 9.32 -7.62 9.55
N ILE A 107 8.55 -8.25 10.45
CA ILE A 107 9.09 -8.99 11.61
C ILE A 107 9.98 -10.14 11.14
N MET A 108 9.58 -10.86 10.09
CA MET A 108 10.36 -11.96 9.53
C MET A 108 11.72 -11.48 8.97
N ILE A 109 11.79 -10.28 8.42
CA ILE A 109 13.05 -9.67 7.98
C ILE A 109 13.87 -9.16 9.17
N ALA A 110 13.23 -8.62 10.22
CA ALA A 110 13.90 -8.14 11.43
C ALA A 110 14.58 -9.28 12.21
N PHE A 111 13.99 -10.48 12.19
CA PHE A 111 14.49 -11.68 12.88
C PHE A 111 14.67 -12.84 11.89
N PRO A 112 15.69 -12.77 11.01
CA PRO A 112 15.86 -13.73 9.95
C PRO A 112 16.31 -15.10 10.50
N GLY A 113 15.53 -16.15 10.19
CA GLY A 113 15.87 -17.55 10.38
C GLY A 113 16.30 -18.19 9.05
N ARG A 114 16.59 -19.49 9.08
CA ARG A 114 16.91 -20.26 7.86
C ARG A 114 15.70 -20.26 6.93
N GLY A 115 15.85 -19.71 5.70
CA GLY A 115 14.79 -19.66 4.69
C GLY A 115 13.67 -18.64 4.95
N THR A 116 13.70 -17.91 6.05
CA THR A 116 12.67 -16.92 6.40
C THR A 116 12.56 -15.81 5.36
N LEU A 117 13.68 -15.46 4.69
CA LEU A 117 13.71 -14.39 3.70
C LEU A 117 12.83 -14.73 2.48
N TYR A 118 12.74 -15.99 2.07
CA TYR A 118 11.86 -16.43 0.97
C TYR A 118 10.38 -16.22 1.34
N VAL A 119 9.99 -16.61 2.55
CA VAL A 119 8.61 -16.44 3.03
C VAL A 119 8.29 -14.96 3.19
N ALA A 120 9.22 -14.18 3.74
CA ALA A 120 9.07 -12.73 3.85
C ALA A 120 8.88 -12.08 2.47
N SER A 121 9.64 -12.52 1.45
CA SER A 121 9.51 -12.04 0.06
C SER A 121 8.10 -12.29 -0.50
N VAL A 122 7.52 -13.46 -0.23
CA VAL A 122 6.15 -13.81 -0.62
C VAL A 122 5.13 -12.87 0.07
N VAL A 123 5.22 -12.74 1.39
CA VAL A 123 4.29 -11.92 2.17
C VAL A 123 4.38 -10.44 1.79
N ILE A 124 5.58 -9.89 1.69
CA ILE A 124 5.79 -8.47 1.33
C ILE A 124 5.31 -8.22 -0.11
N GLY A 125 5.64 -9.09 -1.07
CA GLY A 125 5.17 -8.97 -2.44
C GLY A 125 3.64 -8.98 -2.53
N LEU A 126 2.99 -9.96 -1.88
CA LEU A 126 1.53 -10.06 -1.81
C LEU A 126 0.89 -8.79 -1.22
N CYS A 127 1.40 -8.32 -0.08
CA CYS A 127 0.85 -7.15 0.60
C CYS A 127 1.04 -5.87 -0.23
N PHE A 128 2.23 -5.66 -0.80
CA PHE A 128 2.49 -4.52 -1.67
C PHE A 128 1.56 -4.51 -2.90
N GLY A 129 1.40 -5.67 -3.54
CA GLY A 129 0.49 -5.82 -4.68
C GLY A 129 -0.96 -5.53 -4.33
N ALA A 130 -1.43 -6.06 -3.20
CA ALA A 130 -2.82 -5.95 -2.76
C ALA A 130 -3.24 -4.52 -2.41
N GLN A 131 -2.34 -3.67 -1.92
CA GLN A 131 -2.65 -2.29 -1.52
C GLN A 131 -3.14 -1.43 -2.69
N TRP A 132 -2.63 -1.65 -3.91
CA TRP A 132 -2.95 -0.81 -5.07
C TRP A 132 -4.41 -0.93 -5.52
N PRO A 133 -4.95 -2.11 -5.86
CA PRO A 133 -6.35 -2.21 -6.26
C PRO A 133 -7.32 -1.79 -5.14
N LEU A 134 -6.95 -2.02 -3.88
CA LEU A 134 -7.77 -1.61 -2.74
C LEU A 134 -7.81 -0.08 -2.61
N LEU A 135 -6.67 0.62 -2.77
CA LEU A 135 -6.63 2.08 -2.80
C LEU A 135 -7.54 2.64 -3.89
N PHE A 136 -7.45 2.10 -5.11
CA PHE A 136 -8.23 2.56 -6.24
C PHE A 136 -9.72 2.37 -6.04
N ALA A 137 -10.12 1.18 -5.60
CA ALA A 137 -11.50 0.87 -5.34
C ALA A 137 -12.09 1.74 -4.21
N VAL A 138 -11.35 1.95 -3.12
CA VAL A 138 -11.81 2.80 -2.01
C VAL A 138 -11.98 4.26 -2.46
N ILE A 139 -11.06 4.79 -3.28
CA ILE A 139 -11.18 6.17 -3.80
C ILE A 139 -12.43 6.29 -4.70
N SER A 140 -12.64 5.35 -5.64
CA SER A 140 -13.79 5.39 -6.54
C SER A 140 -15.13 5.28 -5.81
N GLU A 141 -15.18 4.45 -4.78
CA GLU A 141 -16.41 4.21 -4.01
C GLU A 141 -16.75 5.34 -3.05
N LEU A 142 -15.76 5.96 -2.42
CA LEU A 142 -16.01 7.03 -1.45
C LEU A 142 -16.21 8.40 -2.09
N PHE A 143 -15.49 8.69 -3.16
CA PHE A 143 -15.42 10.04 -3.75
C PHE A 143 -16.07 10.15 -5.13
N GLY A 144 -16.63 9.05 -5.68
CA GLY A 144 -17.28 9.01 -6.98
C GLY A 144 -16.30 8.90 -8.15
N LEU A 145 -16.85 8.84 -9.37
CA LEU A 145 -16.09 8.55 -10.59
C LEU A 145 -15.73 9.80 -11.40
N LYS A 146 -16.42 10.92 -11.20
CA LYS A 146 -16.28 12.12 -12.04
C LYS A 146 -14.85 12.67 -12.09
N TYR A 147 -14.15 12.72 -10.98
CA TYR A 147 -12.77 13.21 -10.86
C TYR A 147 -11.79 12.12 -10.43
N TYR A 148 -12.16 10.85 -10.62
CA TYR A 148 -11.42 9.69 -10.16
C TYR A 148 -9.94 9.70 -10.55
N ALA A 149 -9.61 10.01 -11.82
CA ALA A 149 -8.24 10.01 -12.31
C ALA A 149 -7.34 10.97 -11.53
N THR A 150 -7.85 12.17 -11.20
CA THR A 150 -7.11 13.16 -10.42
C THR A 150 -6.97 12.73 -8.97
N LEU A 151 -8.05 12.26 -8.36
CA LEU A 151 -8.04 11.81 -6.95
C LEU A 151 -7.16 10.57 -6.75
N TYR A 152 -7.15 9.65 -7.71
CA TYR A 152 -6.24 8.53 -7.76
C TYR A 152 -4.77 8.98 -7.74
N ASN A 153 -4.40 9.92 -8.61
CA ASN A 153 -3.03 10.43 -8.65
C ASN A 153 -2.63 11.15 -7.35
N VAL A 154 -3.56 11.89 -6.72
CA VAL A 154 -3.33 12.46 -5.38
C VAL A 154 -3.08 11.36 -4.35
N GLY A 155 -3.89 10.31 -4.34
CA GLY A 155 -3.68 9.15 -3.46
C GLY A 155 -2.35 8.43 -3.73
N ALA A 156 -1.94 8.33 -5.00
CA ALA A 156 -0.70 7.67 -5.42
C ALA A 156 0.58 8.41 -4.97
N ILE A 157 0.52 9.72 -4.67
CA ILE A 157 1.64 10.50 -4.09
C ILE A 157 2.08 9.92 -2.74
N ALA A 158 1.20 9.22 -2.03
CA ALA A 158 1.54 8.51 -0.80
C ALA A 158 2.73 7.55 -0.97
N SER A 159 2.85 6.89 -2.13
CA SER A 159 3.93 5.93 -2.41
C SER A 159 5.33 6.58 -2.45
N PRO A 160 5.63 7.56 -3.31
CA PRO A 160 6.95 8.21 -3.33
C PRO A 160 7.24 8.96 -2.03
N LEU A 161 6.24 9.53 -1.36
CA LEU A 161 6.42 10.17 -0.06
C LEU A 161 6.82 9.14 1.00
N GLY A 162 6.12 8.03 1.09
CA GLY A 162 6.42 6.94 2.02
C GLY A 162 7.78 6.32 1.75
N SER A 163 8.12 6.05 0.49
CA SER A 163 9.43 5.53 0.10
C SER A 163 10.55 6.51 0.47
N TYR A 164 10.42 7.81 0.17
CA TYR A 164 11.43 8.79 0.54
C TYR A 164 11.67 8.85 2.05
N LEU A 165 10.61 8.91 2.83
CA LEU A 165 10.72 9.03 4.30
C LEU A 165 11.29 7.75 4.92
N LEU A 166 10.77 6.59 4.52
CA LEU A 166 11.11 5.32 5.18
C LEU A 166 12.36 4.66 4.59
N ASN A 167 12.49 4.64 3.26
CA ASN A 167 13.63 4.01 2.61
C ASN A 167 14.87 4.92 2.68
N VAL A 168 14.79 6.16 2.20
CA VAL A 168 15.97 7.02 2.12
C VAL A 168 16.36 7.56 3.48
N LYS A 169 15.42 8.14 4.24
CA LYS A 169 15.75 8.81 5.51
C LYS A 169 15.92 7.83 6.66
N VAL A 170 15.06 6.82 6.80
CA VAL A 170 15.14 5.89 7.95
C VAL A 170 16.07 4.72 7.64
N ALA A 171 15.79 3.95 6.57
CA ALA A 171 16.56 2.75 6.26
C ALA A 171 18.01 3.08 5.90
N GLY A 172 18.24 4.06 5.02
CA GLY A 172 19.57 4.50 4.63
C GLY A 172 20.39 4.97 5.82
N TYR A 173 19.82 5.87 6.65
CA TYR A 173 20.51 6.37 7.84
C TYR A 173 20.88 5.26 8.84
N LEU A 174 19.98 4.33 9.12
CA LEU A 174 20.22 3.23 10.06
C LEU A 174 21.26 2.23 9.53
N TYR A 175 21.19 1.93 8.25
CA TYR A 175 22.18 1.07 7.59
C TYR A 175 23.57 1.67 7.65
N ASP A 176 23.72 2.94 7.28
CA ASP A 176 25.02 3.64 7.31
C ASP A 176 25.59 3.74 8.74
N LYS A 177 24.71 4.01 9.72
CA LYS A 177 25.11 4.07 11.14
C LYS A 177 25.65 2.73 11.61
N GLU A 178 25.00 1.63 11.29
CA GLU A 178 25.45 0.30 11.68
C GLU A 178 26.71 -0.13 10.92
N ALA A 179 26.80 0.18 9.62
CA ALA A 179 28.00 -0.11 8.82
C ALA A 179 29.23 0.62 9.37
N ARG A 180 29.08 1.90 9.76
CA ARG A 180 30.17 2.68 10.40
C ARG A 180 30.56 2.09 11.76
N ARG A 181 29.58 1.64 12.56
CA ARG A 181 29.83 0.99 13.84
C ARG A 181 30.67 -0.28 13.66
N GLN A 182 30.33 -1.12 12.68
CA GLN A 182 31.08 -2.34 12.39
C GLN A 182 32.50 -2.04 11.88
N ALA A 183 32.65 -1.04 11.02
CA ALA A 183 33.97 -0.64 10.52
C ALA A 183 34.89 -0.09 11.63
N SER A 184 34.35 0.70 12.56
CA SER A 184 35.13 1.25 13.69
C SER A 184 35.63 0.17 14.64
N VAL A 185 34.90 -0.93 14.79
CA VAL A 185 35.32 -2.08 15.60
C VAL A 185 36.41 -2.90 14.92
N LEU A 186 36.33 -3.01 13.57
CA LEU A 186 37.24 -3.85 12.81
C LEU A 186 38.62 -3.20 12.57
N SER A 187 38.67 -1.88 12.45
CA SER A 187 39.91 -1.12 12.19
C SER A 187 39.91 0.25 12.88
N PRO A 188 40.32 0.31 14.18
CA PRO A 188 40.29 1.56 14.94
C PRO A 188 41.17 2.67 14.39
N ASN A 189 42.19 2.33 13.58
CA ASN A 189 43.23 3.25 13.09
C ASN A 189 43.07 3.64 11.62
N LEU A 190 42.02 3.14 10.92
CA LEU A 190 41.81 3.47 9.51
C LEU A 190 40.93 4.70 9.41
N THR A 191 41.50 5.83 8.98
CA THR A 191 40.74 7.04 8.61
C THR A 191 39.67 6.67 7.58
N LEU A 192 38.41 6.73 8.02
CA LEU A 192 37.20 6.32 7.29
C LEU A 192 36.94 7.20 6.04
N VAL A 193 37.67 6.95 4.96
CA VAL A 193 37.45 7.56 3.63
C VAL A 193 37.07 6.47 2.63
N THR A 194 36.36 5.42 3.05
CA THR A 194 35.84 4.41 2.08
C THR A 194 34.36 4.62 1.89
N LYS A 195 34.01 5.00 0.66
CA LYS A 195 32.63 5.23 0.19
C LYS A 195 31.74 3.97 0.19
N ASP A 196 32.31 2.79 0.38
CA ASP A 196 31.63 1.50 0.26
C ASP A 196 31.72 0.70 1.58
N LEU A 197 31.07 1.23 2.63
CA LEU A 197 30.93 0.52 3.89
C LEU A 197 29.84 -0.56 3.73
N VAL A 198 30.25 -1.85 3.71
CA VAL A 198 29.37 -3.00 3.67
C VAL A 198 29.06 -3.44 5.09
N CYS A 199 27.78 -3.50 5.43
CA CYS A 199 27.31 -4.02 6.71
C CYS A 199 27.04 -5.52 6.60
N ASN A 200 27.48 -6.31 7.58
CA ASN A 200 27.29 -7.75 7.64
C ASN A 200 26.48 -8.20 8.86
N GLY A 201 25.62 -9.19 8.66
CA GLY A 201 24.79 -9.77 9.72
C GLY A 201 23.38 -9.18 9.84
N SER A 202 22.57 -9.82 10.65
CA SER A 202 21.16 -9.46 10.85
C SER A 202 20.95 -8.09 11.51
N GLN A 203 21.97 -7.56 12.18
CA GLN A 203 21.89 -6.26 12.87
C GLN A 203 21.73 -5.08 11.90
N CYS A 204 22.20 -5.24 10.64
CA CYS A 204 22.18 -4.19 9.62
C CYS A 204 20.78 -3.65 9.35
N PHE A 205 19.78 -4.53 9.32
CA PHE A 205 18.41 -4.18 9.00
C PHE A 205 17.41 -4.39 10.15
N ARG A 206 17.85 -4.97 11.27
CA ARG A 206 16.95 -5.31 12.38
C ARG A 206 16.18 -4.10 12.90
N MET A 207 16.87 -3.01 13.23
CA MET A 207 16.22 -1.79 13.73
C MET A 207 15.32 -1.16 12.66
N THR A 208 15.76 -1.15 11.41
CA THR A 208 14.96 -0.66 10.29
C THR A 208 13.63 -1.39 10.21
N PHE A 209 13.64 -2.73 10.19
CA PHE A 209 12.40 -3.50 10.03
C PHE A 209 11.53 -3.55 11.28
N LEU A 210 12.07 -3.34 12.47
CA LEU A 210 11.26 -3.08 13.66
C LEU A 210 10.50 -1.74 13.53
N ILE A 211 11.16 -0.68 13.04
CA ILE A 211 10.50 0.60 12.77
C ILE A 211 9.45 0.44 11.66
N MET A 212 9.75 -0.30 10.56
CA MET A 212 8.77 -0.57 9.50
C MET A 212 7.54 -1.33 10.02
N THR A 213 7.74 -2.29 10.94
CA THR A 213 6.65 -2.98 11.62
C THR A 213 5.77 -2.01 12.42
N MET A 214 6.38 -1.14 13.19
CA MET A 214 5.65 -0.12 13.97
C MET A 214 4.87 0.84 13.06
N VAL A 215 5.49 1.34 11.98
CA VAL A 215 4.86 2.24 11.02
C VAL A 215 3.70 1.57 10.30
N SER A 216 3.86 0.32 9.82
CA SER A 216 2.77 -0.45 9.20
C SER A 216 1.65 -0.74 10.21
N GLY A 217 1.98 -1.02 11.46
CA GLY A 217 1.02 -1.19 12.55
C GLY A 217 0.20 0.07 12.80
N VAL A 218 0.85 1.24 12.86
CA VAL A 218 0.17 2.54 12.95
C VAL A 218 -0.72 2.76 11.72
N GLY A 219 -0.23 2.46 10.51
CA GLY A 219 -1.02 2.53 9.28
C GLY A 219 -2.27 1.66 9.33
N SER A 220 -2.16 0.43 9.88
CA SER A 220 -3.29 -0.48 10.09
C SER A 220 -4.30 0.07 11.10
N LEU A 221 -3.84 0.66 12.22
CA LEU A 221 -4.71 1.29 13.21
C LEU A 221 -5.44 2.51 12.62
N VAL A 222 -4.74 3.35 11.87
CA VAL A 222 -5.33 4.51 11.18
C VAL A 222 -6.34 4.03 10.14
N SER A 223 -6.04 2.98 9.37
CA SER A 223 -6.99 2.37 8.44
C SER A 223 -8.24 1.82 9.14
N SER A 224 -8.11 1.30 10.37
CA SER A 224 -9.25 0.83 11.18
C SER A 224 -10.23 1.97 11.51
N LEU A 225 -9.75 3.21 11.68
CA LEU A 225 -10.64 4.37 11.84
C LEU A 225 -11.47 4.60 10.56
N LEU A 226 -10.88 4.39 9.39
CA LEU A 226 -11.62 4.50 8.13
C LEU A 226 -12.69 3.41 8.04
N VAL A 227 -12.41 2.18 8.49
CA VAL A 227 -13.40 1.09 8.56
C VAL A 227 -14.61 1.50 9.39
N ILE A 228 -14.38 2.01 10.61
CA ILE A 228 -15.45 2.44 11.51
C ILE A 228 -16.29 3.55 10.86
N ARG A 229 -15.64 4.52 10.23
CA ARG A 229 -16.29 5.67 9.56
C ARG A 229 -17.10 5.26 8.33
N THR A 230 -16.63 4.25 7.59
CA THR A 230 -17.25 3.80 6.32
C THR A 230 -18.19 2.61 6.50
N ARG A 231 -18.28 2.02 7.69
CA ARG A 231 -19.09 0.83 7.98
C ARG A 231 -20.56 0.97 7.52
N LYS A 232 -21.20 2.10 7.82
CA LYS A 232 -22.60 2.34 7.43
C LYS A 232 -22.78 2.46 5.93
N PHE A 233 -21.80 3.02 5.23
CA PHE A 233 -21.78 3.13 3.78
C PHE A 233 -21.71 1.76 3.10
N TYR A 234 -20.77 0.89 3.54
CA TYR A 234 -20.62 -0.45 2.99
C TYR A 234 -21.74 -1.43 3.38
N ALA A 235 -22.50 -1.15 4.44
CA ALA A 235 -23.69 -1.94 4.80
C ALA A 235 -24.86 -1.74 3.82
N GLN A 236 -24.88 -0.63 3.06
CA GLN A 236 -25.88 -0.34 2.04
C GLN A 236 -25.52 -1.05 0.71
N ASP A 237 -26.50 -1.16 -0.19
CA ASP A 237 -26.23 -1.65 -1.55
C ASP A 237 -25.60 -0.57 -2.40
N ILE A 238 -24.26 -0.61 -2.49
CA ILE A 238 -23.47 0.40 -3.22
C ILE A 238 -23.79 0.33 -4.71
N TYR A 239 -24.00 -0.87 -5.28
CA TYR A 239 -24.28 -1.06 -6.70
C TYR A 239 -25.65 -0.53 -7.09
N ALA A 240 -26.65 -0.66 -6.24
CA ALA A 240 -27.97 -0.07 -6.47
C ALA A 240 -27.88 1.47 -6.54
N LYS A 241 -27.05 2.10 -5.68
CA LYS A 241 -26.80 3.54 -5.74
C LYS A 241 -26.12 3.98 -7.04
N PHE A 242 -25.08 3.28 -7.49
CA PHE A 242 -24.40 3.60 -8.74
C PHE A 242 -25.33 3.44 -9.96
N ASN A 243 -26.13 2.39 -10.01
CA ASN A 243 -27.12 2.18 -11.07
C ASN A 243 -28.18 3.30 -11.11
N MET A 244 -28.64 3.79 -9.96
CA MET A 244 -29.57 4.93 -9.91
C MET A 244 -28.94 6.24 -10.39
N GLN A 245 -27.64 6.45 -10.14
CA GLN A 245 -26.92 7.62 -10.63
C GLN A 245 -26.71 7.57 -12.14
N THR A 246 -26.34 6.41 -12.70
CA THR A 246 -26.16 6.23 -14.14
C THR A 246 -27.48 6.48 -14.89
N ASN A 247 -28.60 6.02 -14.36
CA ASN A 247 -29.93 6.25 -14.96
C ASN A 247 -30.39 7.72 -14.86
N LYS A 248 -29.93 8.49 -13.87
CA LYS A 248 -30.22 9.93 -13.78
C LYS A 248 -29.35 10.77 -14.72
N THR A 249 -28.22 10.27 -15.15
CA THR A 249 -27.26 11.02 -16.00
C THR A 249 -27.45 10.73 -17.50
N GLN A 250 -28.28 9.74 -17.88
CA GLN A 250 -28.73 9.52 -19.25
C GLN A 250 -30.17 10.05 -19.40
N PRO A 251 -30.38 11.29 -19.90
CA PRO A 251 -31.69 11.70 -20.38
C PRO A 251 -32.01 10.89 -21.63
N HIS A 252 -33.21 10.35 -21.68
CA HIS A 252 -33.81 9.64 -22.82
C HIS A 252 -33.39 10.24 -24.17
N HIS A 253 -32.55 9.54 -24.90
CA HIS A 253 -32.38 9.73 -26.34
C HIS A 253 -32.30 8.37 -27.00
N PHE A 254 -33.47 7.77 -27.23
CA PHE A 254 -33.76 6.86 -28.38
C PHE A 254 -35.26 6.60 -28.43
N THR A 255 -36.00 7.49 -29.09
CA THR A 255 -37.25 7.13 -29.73
C THR A 255 -36.91 6.58 -31.10
N PRO A 256 -37.23 5.31 -31.44
CA PRO A 256 -37.16 4.87 -32.82
C PRO A 256 -38.31 5.53 -33.56
N THR A 257 -37.99 6.41 -34.49
CA THR A 257 -38.96 6.88 -35.52
C THR A 257 -39.32 5.70 -36.39
N THR A 258 -40.51 5.15 -36.19
CA THR A 258 -41.17 4.28 -37.14
C THR A 258 -41.55 5.13 -38.37
N THR A 259 -40.75 5.03 -39.40
CA THR A 259 -41.17 5.47 -40.75
C THR A 259 -42.15 4.44 -41.32
N ASN A 260 -43.41 4.74 -41.23
CA ASN A 260 -44.44 4.09 -42.10
C ASN A 260 -44.22 4.61 -43.52
N HIS A 261 -43.82 3.73 -44.42
CA HIS A 261 -44.00 3.89 -45.85
C HIS A 261 -45.29 3.19 -46.27
N ALA A 262 -46.26 3.99 -46.64
CA ALA A 262 -47.39 3.58 -47.50
C ALA A 262 -46.95 3.62 -48.97
#